data_6a11e42b22e6e6ee57219d578f7a3e5f
#
_entry.id   6a11e42b22e6e6ee57219d578f7a3e5f
#
_cell.length_a   1.000
_cell.length_b   1.000
_cell.length_c   1.000
_cell.angle_alpha   90.00
_cell.angle_beta   90.00
_cell.angle_gamma   90.00
#
_symmetry.space_group_name_H-M   'P 1'
#
loop_
_entity.id
_entity.type
_entity.pdbx_description
1 polymer ?
#
loop_
_entity_poly.entity_id
_entity_poly.type
_entity_poly.pdbx_seq_one_letter_code
_entity_poly.pdbx_strand_id
1 'polypeptide(L)'
;MTADKIESLIKESKLMSFANPKKSYKLAEKALYFAISLDLIQLKADSMLHMAYACRVMSDYAKCFTHVYDALDIYENINYKFGIMKAKNMIGITYFYFGSYSEALENFMAALEIIKSYPDPNLESSILNNIGEIYREAKDKDSALQYYNKALEITLKNSLDLNSSVIYSNIGDVYLTSGEIEAAKQHLDKAYALALNHTDMINQAEIETKLGRVMFELGDISASRDYFISSLMKLNQINNKFYLIDLLIHMAICDQRQGLNPIKYLNEALNHSIDNQLQSKTSQIYKLLADYYEVIQDYKTSLHHFKAYHNKEKEIEAINLSKRLEIISIEFNYYKEKRENDNFKNLTSKLKREIAQVNNELEKIKKENISLTKETLIDELTKLYNRRGIEKMFADLSPQSNSDLISCVFLLDIDNFKLYNDYWGHLQGDVCLSMISGALTKIASFGIYAGRYGGEEFLCFTSDIKKRDVAILGEEIRKSIENLKIPYTREKKSGYVTVSIGISAGNIHKYNYHEHFDKADKALYKAKEAGRNCIVLYTD
;
A
#
# COMPACT_ATOMS: atom_id res chain seq x y z
N MET A 1 -17.51 33.40 -30.70
CA MET A 1 -16.13 33.11 -30.28
C MET A 1 -15.34 32.75 -31.53
N THR A 2 -14.04 33.08 -31.63
CA THR A 2 -13.19 32.74 -32.80
C THR A 2 -12.31 31.52 -32.50
N ALA A 3 -11.78 30.88 -33.55
CA ALA A 3 -10.83 29.77 -33.40
C ALA A 3 -9.63 30.16 -32.51
N ASP A 4 -9.04 31.36 -32.74
CA ASP A 4 -7.91 31.87 -31.97
C ASP A 4 -8.19 31.91 -30.45
N LYS A 5 -9.42 32.22 -30.07
CA LYS A 5 -9.82 32.31 -28.67
C LYS A 5 -9.98 30.90 -28.03
N ILE A 6 -10.31 29.91 -28.83
CA ILE A 6 -10.33 28.47 -28.40
C ILE A 6 -8.90 28.01 -28.23
N GLU A 7 -7.99 28.26 -29.16
CA GLU A 7 -6.57 27.97 -29.05
C GLU A 7 -5.93 28.61 -27.81
N SER A 8 -6.31 29.88 -27.53
CA SER A 8 -5.87 30.58 -26.30
C SER A 8 -6.32 29.85 -25.03
N LEU A 9 -7.56 29.33 -24.97
CA LEU A 9 -8.06 28.53 -23.83
C LEU A 9 -7.29 27.22 -23.69
N ILE A 10 -7.01 26.55 -24.80
CA ILE A 10 -6.21 25.32 -24.83
C ILE A 10 -4.79 25.59 -24.32
N LYS A 11 -4.17 26.70 -24.77
CA LYS A 11 -2.83 27.11 -24.31
C LYS A 11 -2.82 27.44 -22.82
N GLU A 12 -3.83 28.15 -22.31
CA GLU A 12 -3.97 28.45 -20.87
C GLU A 12 -4.19 27.15 -20.07
N SER A 13 -5.02 26.24 -20.58
CA SER A 13 -5.22 24.91 -19.98
C SER A 13 -3.89 24.17 -19.82
N LYS A 14 -3.06 24.15 -20.87
CA LYS A 14 -1.74 23.51 -20.84
C LYS A 14 -0.85 24.10 -19.73
N LEU A 15 -0.79 25.43 -19.63
CA LEU A 15 0.01 26.11 -18.60
C LEU A 15 -0.46 25.79 -17.17
N MET A 16 -1.76 25.57 -16.99
CA MET A 16 -2.35 25.28 -15.68
C MET A 16 -2.34 23.78 -15.31
N SER A 17 -1.94 22.90 -16.21
CA SER A 17 -2.13 21.46 -16.03
C SER A 17 -1.50 20.89 -14.75
N PHE A 18 -0.33 21.35 -14.36
CA PHE A 18 0.34 20.94 -13.12
C PHE A 18 0.03 21.85 -11.92
N ALA A 19 -0.08 23.17 -12.15
CA ALA A 19 -0.31 24.12 -11.06
C ALA A 19 -1.75 24.06 -10.51
N ASN A 20 -2.73 23.87 -11.39
CA ASN A 20 -4.14 23.76 -11.03
C ASN A 20 -4.89 22.87 -12.03
N PRO A 21 -4.80 21.54 -11.91
CA PRO A 21 -5.37 20.62 -12.88
C PRO A 21 -6.91 20.72 -12.97
N LYS A 22 -7.59 21.08 -11.89
CA LYS A 22 -9.05 21.33 -11.91
C LYS A 22 -9.40 22.53 -12.77
N LYS A 23 -8.61 23.60 -12.70
CA LYS A 23 -8.80 24.79 -13.56
C LYS A 23 -8.43 24.46 -15.01
N SER A 24 -7.34 23.73 -15.22
CA SER A 24 -6.92 23.24 -16.53
C SER A 24 -8.04 22.47 -17.23
N TYR A 25 -8.65 21.49 -16.53
CA TYR A 25 -9.78 20.72 -17.05
C TYR A 25 -10.96 21.62 -17.47
N LYS A 26 -11.36 22.55 -16.62
CA LYS A 26 -12.46 23.48 -16.91
C LYS A 26 -12.18 24.38 -18.13
N LEU A 27 -10.93 24.80 -18.31
CA LEU A 27 -10.53 25.60 -19.48
C LEU A 27 -10.61 24.76 -20.76
N ALA A 28 -10.12 23.53 -20.74
CA ALA A 28 -10.21 22.61 -21.87
C ALA A 28 -11.67 22.21 -22.19
N GLU A 29 -12.48 21.96 -21.16
CA GLU A 29 -13.93 21.70 -21.30
C GLU A 29 -14.66 22.88 -21.94
N LYS A 30 -14.32 24.09 -21.54
CA LYS A 30 -14.85 25.31 -22.17
C LYS A 30 -14.42 25.44 -23.64
N ALA A 31 -13.15 25.11 -23.93
CA ALA A 31 -12.64 25.08 -25.31
C ALA A 31 -13.39 24.04 -26.15
N LEU A 32 -13.63 22.83 -25.60
CA LEU A 32 -14.39 21.75 -26.21
C LEU A 32 -15.83 22.20 -26.57
N TYR A 33 -16.52 22.84 -25.63
CA TYR A 33 -17.88 23.35 -25.86
C TYR A 33 -17.94 24.28 -27.06
N PHE A 34 -16.98 25.21 -27.18
CA PHE A 34 -16.93 26.15 -28.30
C PHE A 34 -16.45 25.50 -29.61
N ALA A 35 -15.53 24.54 -29.54
CA ALA A 35 -15.08 23.82 -30.71
C ALA A 35 -16.23 22.98 -31.34
N ILE A 36 -17.08 22.40 -30.51
CA ILE A 36 -18.29 21.70 -30.96
C ILE A 36 -19.27 22.66 -31.58
N SER A 37 -19.53 23.82 -30.93
CA SER A 37 -20.51 24.82 -31.43
C SER A 37 -20.13 25.45 -32.76
N LEU A 38 -18.83 25.44 -33.10
CA LEU A 38 -18.29 26.01 -34.35
C LEU A 38 -17.88 24.93 -35.37
N ASP A 39 -18.15 23.65 -35.09
CA ASP A 39 -17.78 22.49 -35.91
C ASP A 39 -16.26 22.44 -36.24
N LEU A 40 -15.43 22.82 -35.27
CA LEU A 40 -13.97 22.81 -35.42
C LEU A 40 -13.38 21.49 -34.95
N ILE A 41 -13.42 20.51 -35.84
CA ILE A 41 -13.13 19.08 -35.51
C ILE A 41 -11.75 18.91 -34.89
N GLN A 42 -10.70 19.53 -35.42
CA GLN A 42 -9.35 19.42 -34.86
C GLN A 42 -9.27 20.04 -33.45
N LEU A 43 -9.83 21.25 -33.24
CA LEU A 43 -9.80 21.92 -31.93
C LEU A 43 -10.68 21.17 -30.92
N LYS A 44 -11.71 20.45 -31.35
CA LYS A 44 -12.47 19.51 -30.53
C LYS A 44 -11.53 18.43 -29.96
N ALA A 45 -10.76 17.76 -30.83
CA ALA A 45 -9.81 16.72 -30.41
C ALA A 45 -8.67 17.29 -29.54
N ASP A 46 -8.13 18.46 -29.89
CA ASP A 46 -7.10 19.14 -29.08
C ASP A 46 -7.63 19.46 -27.68
N SER A 47 -8.88 19.92 -27.56
CA SER A 47 -9.51 20.17 -26.25
C SER A 47 -9.66 18.90 -25.41
N MET A 48 -10.12 17.80 -26.03
CA MET A 48 -10.23 16.49 -25.35
C MET A 48 -8.86 15.98 -24.90
N LEU A 49 -7.82 16.13 -25.73
CA LEU A 49 -6.46 15.77 -25.34
C LEU A 49 -5.98 16.56 -24.12
N HIS A 50 -6.30 17.85 -24.04
CA HIS A 50 -5.95 18.68 -22.88
C HIS A 50 -6.79 18.34 -21.64
N MET A 51 -8.04 17.92 -21.79
CA MET A 51 -8.82 17.32 -20.69
C MET A 51 -8.15 16.05 -20.16
N ALA A 52 -7.66 15.18 -21.08
CA ALA A 52 -6.90 13.99 -20.71
C ALA A 52 -5.63 14.33 -19.91
N TYR A 53 -4.86 15.35 -20.32
CA TYR A 53 -3.71 15.84 -19.54
C TYR A 53 -4.09 16.21 -18.11
N ALA A 54 -5.16 16.96 -17.93
CA ALA A 54 -5.63 17.36 -16.61
C ALA A 54 -6.10 16.18 -15.76
N CYS A 55 -6.86 15.23 -16.35
CA CYS A 55 -7.31 14.00 -15.69
C CYS A 55 -6.13 13.15 -15.22
N ARG A 56 -5.08 13.00 -16.05
CA ARG A 56 -3.87 12.26 -15.66
C ARG A 56 -3.22 12.87 -14.42
N VAL A 57 -3.04 14.18 -14.38
CA VAL A 57 -2.45 14.87 -13.22
C VAL A 57 -3.30 14.68 -11.95
N MET A 58 -4.62 14.58 -12.10
CA MET A 58 -5.54 14.27 -11.00
C MET A 58 -5.62 12.78 -10.66
N SER A 59 -4.85 11.92 -11.32
CA SER A 59 -4.89 10.45 -11.20
C SER A 59 -6.26 9.83 -11.53
N ASP A 60 -7.09 10.54 -12.30
CA ASP A 60 -8.35 10.03 -12.87
C ASP A 60 -8.06 9.38 -14.23
N TYR A 61 -7.44 8.20 -14.17
CA TYR A 61 -6.94 7.52 -15.37
C TYR A 61 -8.07 7.07 -16.29
N ALA A 62 -9.22 6.67 -15.74
CA ALA A 62 -10.38 6.26 -16.54
C ALA A 62 -10.87 7.39 -17.45
N LYS A 63 -11.09 8.59 -16.91
CA LYS A 63 -11.46 9.76 -17.72
C LYS A 63 -10.34 10.18 -18.66
N CYS A 64 -9.06 10.03 -18.24
CA CYS A 64 -7.94 10.29 -19.12
C CYS A 64 -8.01 9.42 -20.38
N PHE A 65 -8.19 8.10 -20.22
CA PHE A 65 -8.31 7.16 -21.33
C PHE A 65 -9.52 7.46 -22.21
N THR A 66 -10.69 7.74 -21.63
CA THR A 66 -11.89 8.12 -22.38
C THR A 66 -11.59 9.32 -23.28
N HIS A 67 -11.08 10.41 -22.71
CA HIS A 67 -10.82 11.63 -23.50
C HIS A 67 -9.72 11.46 -24.55
N VAL A 68 -8.65 10.70 -24.24
CA VAL A 68 -7.56 10.53 -25.20
C VAL A 68 -7.95 9.58 -26.34
N TYR A 69 -8.77 8.54 -26.08
CA TYR A 69 -9.27 7.69 -27.14
C TYR A 69 -10.28 8.41 -28.04
N ASP A 70 -11.16 9.23 -27.46
CA ASP A 70 -12.06 10.10 -28.23
C ASP A 70 -11.26 11.07 -29.12
N ALA A 71 -10.20 11.69 -28.59
CA ALA A 71 -9.33 12.55 -29.37
C ALA A 71 -8.57 11.78 -30.47
N LEU A 72 -8.06 10.58 -30.15
CA LEU A 72 -7.33 9.74 -31.09
C LEU A 72 -8.22 9.33 -32.26
N ASP A 73 -9.44 8.90 -31.99
CA ASP A 73 -10.41 8.53 -33.04
C ASP A 73 -10.64 9.70 -34.00
N ILE A 74 -10.86 10.92 -33.47
CA ILE A 74 -11.02 12.11 -34.31
C ILE A 74 -9.74 12.38 -35.13
N TYR A 75 -8.55 12.35 -34.52
CA TYR A 75 -7.29 12.59 -35.24
C TYR A 75 -7.03 11.57 -36.34
N GLU A 76 -7.38 10.30 -36.12
CA GLU A 76 -7.24 9.26 -37.13
C GLU A 76 -8.25 9.45 -38.27
N ASN A 77 -9.51 9.81 -37.96
CA ASN A 77 -10.55 10.06 -38.95
C ASN A 77 -10.20 11.25 -39.85
N ILE A 78 -9.55 12.29 -39.30
CA ILE A 78 -9.08 13.44 -40.10
C ILE A 78 -7.63 13.26 -40.61
N ASN A 79 -7.00 12.10 -40.37
CA ASN A 79 -5.61 11.78 -40.72
C ASN A 79 -4.56 12.77 -40.22
N TYR A 80 -4.79 13.36 -39.02
CA TYR A 80 -3.89 14.35 -38.43
C TYR A 80 -2.76 13.68 -37.64
N LYS A 81 -1.66 13.37 -38.33
CA LYS A 81 -0.55 12.59 -37.78
C LYS A 81 0.04 13.15 -36.50
N PHE A 82 0.19 14.47 -36.40
CA PHE A 82 0.72 15.13 -35.21
C PHE A 82 -0.19 14.95 -33.98
N GLY A 83 -1.51 15.03 -34.17
CA GLY A 83 -2.47 14.72 -33.11
C GLY A 83 -2.41 13.25 -32.68
N ILE A 84 -2.29 12.30 -33.65
CA ILE A 84 -2.14 10.89 -33.36
C ILE A 84 -0.90 10.61 -32.49
N MET A 85 0.26 11.19 -32.83
CA MET A 85 1.50 11.05 -32.05
C MET A 85 1.32 11.54 -30.62
N LYS A 86 0.71 12.72 -30.44
CA LYS A 86 0.44 13.28 -29.11
C LYS A 86 -0.51 12.41 -28.28
N ALA A 87 -1.57 11.91 -28.92
CA ALA A 87 -2.53 11.02 -28.26
C ALA A 87 -1.87 9.72 -27.84
N LYS A 88 -1.09 9.08 -28.73
CA LYS A 88 -0.35 7.85 -28.38
C LYS A 88 0.68 8.08 -27.27
N ASN A 89 1.40 9.20 -27.31
CA ASN A 89 2.29 9.57 -26.22
C ASN A 89 1.53 9.75 -24.89
N MET A 90 0.35 10.37 -24.91
CA MET A 90 -0.48 10.53 -23.72
C MET A 90 -0.98 9.18 -23.18
N ILE A 91 -1.41 8.28 -24.07
CA ILE A 91 -1.80 6.92 -23.70
C ILE A 91 -0.62 6.20 -23.04
N GLY A 92 0.57 6.25 -23.65
CA GLY A 92 1.80 5.68 -23.11
C GLY A 92 2.14 6.23 -21.72
N ILE A 93 2.09 7.56 -21.54
CA ILE A 93 2.33 8.19 -20.24
C ILE A 93 1.29 7.72 -19.21
N THR A 94 0.02 7.60 -19.60
CA THR A 94 -1.04 7.19 -18.68
C THR A 94 -0.85 5.74 -18.24
N TYR A 95 -0.49 4.83 -19.15
CA TYR A 95 -0.12 3.46 -18.81
C TYR A 95 1.13 3.38 -17.92
N PHE A 96 2.14 4.22 -18.16
CA PHE A 96 3.34 4.29 -17.32
C PHE A 96 2.98 4.61 -15.85
N TYR A 97 2.21 5.70 -15.63
CA TYR A 97 1.78 6.07 -14.27
C TYR A 97 0.82 5.04 -13.63
N PHE A 98 0.18 4.24 -14.47
CA PHE A 98 -0.66 3.13 -14.03
C PHE A 98 0.14 1.86 -13.71
N GLY A 99 1.44 1.80 -14.07
CA GLY A 99 2.32 0.65 -13.87
C GLY A 99 2.24 -0.41 -14.97
N SER A 100 1.53 -0.16 -16.07
CA SER A 100 1.42 -1.05 -17.24
C SER A 100 2.52 -0.70 -18.25
N TYR A 101 3.75 -1.10 -17.96
CA TYR A 101 4.93 -0.68 -18.73
C TYR A 101 4.97 -1.26 -20.15
N SER A 102 4.41 -2.44 -20.38
CA SER A 102 4.35 -3.07 -21.69
C SER A 102 3.46 -2.26 -22.65
N GLU A 103 2.27 -1.90 -22.20
CA GLU A 103 1.31 -1.09 -22.95
C GLU A 103 1.81 0.35 -23.14
N ALA A 104 2.52 0.88 -22.16
CA ALA A 104 3.18 2.18 -22.28
C ALA A 104 4.22 2.16 -23.40
N LEU A 105 5.10 1.14 -23.41
CA LEU A 105 6.14 0.98 -24.43
C LEU A 105 5.54 0.80 -25.83
N GLU A 106 4.50 -0.03 -25.98
CA GLU A 106 3.80 -0.22 -27.26
C GLU A 106 3.31 1.12 -27.85
N ASN A 107 2.68 1.95 -27.03
CA ASN A 107 2.18 3.24 -27.47
C ASN A 107 3.29 4.26 -27.76
N PHE A 108 4.36 4.28 -27.00
CA PHE A 108 5.54 5.11 -27.27
C PHE A 108 6.23 4.71 -28.58
N MET A 109 6.41 3.40 -28.82
CA MET A 109 6.99 2.91 -30.05
C MET A 109 6.12 3.22 -31.27
N ALA A 110 4.80 3.10 -31.13
CA ALA A 110 3.86 3.47 -32.19
C ALA A 110 3.92 4.98 -32.52
N ALA A 111 4.12 5.85 -31.53
CA ALA A 111 4.33 7.28 -31.75
C ALA A 111 5.67 7.55 -32.45
N LEU A 112 6.77 6.88 -32.04
CA LEU A 112 8.09 7.01 -32.67
C LEU A 112 8.09 6.56 -34.13
N GLU A 113 7.31 5.52 -34.47
CA GLU A 113 7.21 5.08 -35.86
C GLU A 113 6.61 6.18 -36.77
N ILE A 114 5.61 6.91 -36.25
CA ILE A 114 5.01 8.03 -37.00
C ILE A 114 6.01 9.20 -37.09
N ILE A 115 6.80 9.48 -36.04
CA ILE A 115 7.80 10.55 -36.00
C ILE A 115 8.85 10.41 -37.11
N LYS A 116 9.21 9.19 -37.52
CA LYS A 116 10.14 8.96 -38.63
C LYS A 116 9.71 9.66 -39.93
N SER A 117 8.41 9.72 -40.18
CA SER A 117 7.82 10.36 -41.36
C SER A 117 7.37 11.82 -41.11
N TYR A 118 7.15 12.17 -39.86
CA TYR A 118 6.68 13.49 -39.43
C TYR A 118 7.52 13.97 -38.23
N PRO A 119 8.78 14.43 -38.46
CA PRO A 119 9.71 14.76 -37.40
C PRO A 119 9.22 15.87 -36.46
N ASP A 120 9.27 15.60 -35.16
CA ASP A 120 9.09 16.56 -34.08
C ASP A 120 10.13 16.27 -32.99
N PRO A 121 11.26 16.99 -32.99
CA PRO A 121 12.36 16.76 -32.05
C PRO A 121 11.94 16.90 -30.58
N ASN A 122 10.98 17.76 -30.28
CA ASN A 122 10.50 17.98 -28.92
C ASN A 122 9.69 16.77 -28.43
N LEU A 123 8.77 16.27 -29.27
CA LEU A 123 7.97 15.12 -28.94
C LEU A 123 8.83 13.84 -28.95
N GLU A 124 9.76 13.70 -29.91
CA GLU A 124 10.67 12.57 -30.00
C GLU A 124 11.54 12.41 -28.75
N SER A 125 12.18 13.50 -28.34
CA SER A 125 13.01 13.51 -27.14
C SER A 125 12.20 13.20 -25.87
N SER A 126 10.97 13.74 -25.78
CA SER A 126 10.07 13.46 -24.66
C SER A 126 9.67 11.99 -24.60
N ILE A 127 9.36 11.36 -25.74
CA ILE A 127 9.00 9.94 -25.81
C ILE A 127 10.21 9.06 -25.43
N LEU A 128 11.38 9.35 -25.99
CA LEU A 128 12.60 8.60 -25.63
C LEU A 128 12.95 8.72 -24.15
N ASN A 129 12.77 9.90 -23.57
CA ASN A 129 12.91 10.09 -22.13
C ASN A 129 11.90 9.22 -21.35
N ASN A 130 10.64 9.18 -21.76
CA ASN A 130 9.62 8.36 -21.10
C ASN A 130 9.92 6.85 -21.21
N ILE A 131 10.50 6.40 -22.33
CA ILE A 131 10.99 5.03 -22.47
C ILE A 131 12.15 4.78 -21.50
N GLY A 132 13.07 5.73 -21.35
CA GLY A 132 14.15 5.68 -20.36
C GLY A 132 13.60 5.53 -18.93
N GLU A 133 12.52 6.24 -18.58
CA GLU A 133 11.83 6.08 -17.30
C GLU A 133 11.30 4.66 -17.08
N ILE A 134 10.73 4.02 -18.11
CA ILE A 134 10.27 2.62 -18.00
C ILE A 134 11.43 1.71 -17.61
N TYR A 135 12.58 1.83 -18.28
CA TYR A 135 13.75 1.01 -17.98
C TYR A 135 14.35 1.34 -16.62
N ARG A 136 14.30 2.61 -16.19
CA ARG A 136 14.72 3.02 -14.85
C ARG A 136 13.87 2.34 -13.77
N GLU A 137 12.53 2.35 -13.93
CA GLU A 137 11.61 1.65 -13.02
C GLU A 137 11.84 0.11 -13.02
N ALA A 138 12.19 -0.45 -14.19
CA ALA A 138 12.57 -1.86 -14.32
C ALA A 138 13.97 -2.17 -13.73
N LYS A 139 14.69 -1.14 -13.23
CA LYS A 139 16.08 -1.24 -12.72
C LYS A 139 17.10 -1.69 -13.77
N ASP A 140 16.78 -1.53 -15.04
CA ASP A 140 17.69 -1.73 -16.16
C ASP A 140 18.41 -0.42 -16.47
N LYS A 141 19.53 -0.22 -15.78
CA LYS A 141 20.35 0.99 -15.87
C LYS A 141 20.86 1.24 -17.29
N ASP A 142 21.36 0.19 -17.95
CA ASP A 142 22.03 0.34 -19.25
C ASP A 142 21.03 0.77 -20.32
N SER A 143 19.86 0.13 -20.36
CA SER A 143 18.78 0.51 -21.27
C SER A 143 18.24 1.91 -20.95
N ALA A 144 18.06 2.26 -19.68
CA ALA A 144 17.63 3.59 -19.28
C ALA A 144 18.59 4.67 -19.80
N LEU A 145 19.90 4.52 -19.54
CA LEU A 145 20.92 5.44 -20.00
C LEU A 145 20.99 5.52 -21.53
N GLN A 146 20.80 4.40 -22.24
CA GLN A 146 20.78 4.38 -23.70
C GLN A 146 19.66 5.27 -24.26
N TYR A 147 18.45 5.15 -23.72
CA TYR A 147 17.31 5.95 -24.19
C TYR A 147 17.42 7.41 -23.78
N TYR A 148 17.87 7.72 -22.56
CA TYR A 148 18.14 9.10 -22.15
C TYR A 148 19.21 9.77 -23.00
N ASN A 149 20.30 9.07 -23.33
CA ASN A 149 21.35 9.63 -24.18
C ASN A 149 20.86 9.91 -25.60
N LYS A 150 20.02 9.03 -26.20
CA LYS A 150 19.34 9.32 -27.49
C LYS A 150 18.47 10.57 -27.39
N ALA A 151 17.68 10.70 -26.33
CA ALA A 151 16.86 11.88 -26.10
C ALA A 151 17.71 13.15 -25.94
N LEU A 152 18.80 13.07 -25.20
CA LEU A 152 19.75 14.16 -24.96
C LEU A 152 20.41 14.64 -26.26
N GLU A 153 20.86 13.72 -27.12
CA GLU A 153 21.43 14.06 -28.43
C GLU A 153 20.47 14.92 -29.25
N ILE A 154 19.19 14.53 -29.30
CA ILE A 154 18.15 15.27 -30.01
C ILE A 154 17.95 16.67 -29.41
N THR A 155 17.86 16.77 -28.08
CA THR A 155 17.61 18.05 -27.41
C THR A 155 18.77 19.02 -27.55
N LEU A 156 20.01 18.55 -27.43
CA LEU A 156 21.21 19.37 -27.61
C LEU A 156 21.35 19.86 -29.05
N LYS A 157 21.09 18.99 -30.04
CA LYS A 157 21.11 19.37 -31.45
C LYS A 157 20.09 20.43 -31.82
N ASN A 158 18.93 20.45 -31.12
CA ASN A 158 17.83 21.34 -31.41
C ASN A 158 17.69 22.49 -30.38
N SER A 159 18.66 22.69 -29.50
CA SER A 159 18.67 23.74 -28.46
C SER A 159 17.41 23.74 -27.59
N LEU A 160 16.98 22.53 -27.19
CA LEU A 160 15.82 22.31 -26.32
C LEU A 160 16.26 22.26 -24.84
N ASP A 161 16.75 23.39 -24.32
CA ASP A 161 17.43 23.47 -23.02
C ASP A 161 16.61 22.93 -21.85
N LEU A 162 15.30 23.21 -21.81
CA LEU A 162 14.43 22.72 -20.75
C LEU A 162 14.35 21.18 -20.76
N ASN A 163 14.17 20.60 -21.94
CA ASN A 163 14.15 19.14 -22.07
C ASN A 163 15.52 18.53 -21.74
N SER A 164 16.61 19.17 -22.19
CA SER A 164 17.97 18.75 -21.85
C SER A 164 18.20 18.75 -20.33
N SER A 165 17.70 19.77 -19.62
CA SER A 165 17.78 19.85 -18.16
C SER A 165 17.10 18.66 -17.49
N VAL A 166 15.86 18.34 -17.90
CA VAL A 166 15.10 17.19 -17.35
C VAL A 166 15.83 15.88 -17.63
N ILE A 167 16.35 15.66 -18.85
CA ILE A 167 17.05 14.45 -19.22
C ILE A 167 18.36 14.30 -18.44
N TYR A 168 19.16 15.37 -18.30
CA TYR A 168 20.34 15.35 -17.45
C TYR A 168 20.02 15.02 -15.99
N SER A 169 18.89 15.55 -15.47
CA SER A 169 18.42 15.25 -14.11
C SER A 169 18.07 13.76 -13.96
N ASN A 170 17.44 13.15 -14.97
CA ASN A 170 17.11 11.72 -14.95
C ASN A 170 18.34 10.82 -15.06
N ILE A 171 19.30 11.17 -15.91
CA ILE A 171 20.60 10.49 -15.99
C ILE A 171 21.34 10.59 -14.65
N GLY A 172 21.34 11.77 -14.04
CA GLY A 172 21.93 11.98 -12.71
C GLY A 172 21.28 11.13 -11.62
N ASP A 173 19.95 10.97 -11.65
CA ASP A 173 19.25 10.12 -10.70
C ASP A 173 19.57 8.63 -10.88
N VAL A 174 19.75 8.16 -12.13
CA VAL A 174 20.21 6.78 -12.41
C VAL A 174 21.59 6.54 -11.80
N TYR A 175 22.54 7.45 -11.99
CA TYR A 175 23.88 7.33 -11.39
C TYR A 175 23.84 7.41 -9.87
N LEU A 176 23.02 8.31 -9.30
CA LEU A 176 22.86 8.44 -7.86
C LEU A 176 22.31 7.16 -7.22
N THR A 177 21.29 6.56 -7.84
CA THR A 177 20.71 5.30 -7.34
C THR A 177 21.62 4.09 -7.55
N SER A 178 22.56 4.17 -8.49
CA SER A 178 23.60 3.16 -8.72
C SER A 178 24.84 3.34 -7.85
N GLY A 179 24.90 4.38 -7.01
CA GLY A 179 26.04 4.65 -6.15
C GLY A 179 27.22 5.36 -6.84
N GLU A 180 27.07 5.82 -8.08
CA GLU A 180 28.11 6.52 -8.86
C GLU A 180 27.99 8.03 -8.65
N ILE A 181 28.36 8.48 -7.45
CA ILE A 181 28.01 9.80 -6.91
C ILE A 181 28.65 10.94 -7.71
N GLU A 182 29.91 10.80 -8.14
CA GLU A 182 30.59 11.81 -8.95
C GLU A 182 29.97 11.97 -10.33
N ALA A 183 29.59 10.87 -10.98
CA ALA A 183 28.86 10.92 -12.25
C ALA A 183 27.48 11.55 -12.09
N ALA A 184 26.77 11.20 -11.02
CA ALA A 184 25.49 11.83 -10.67
C ALA A 184 25.65 13.34 -10.53
N LYS A 185 26.67 13.78 -9.78
CA LYS A 185 26.95 15.21 -9.57
C LYS A 185 27.18 15.93 -10.91
N GLN A 186 28.05 15.39 -11.76
CA GLN A 186 28.36 16.02 -13.05
C GLN A 186 27.12 16.23 -13.92
N HIS A 187 26.21 15.25 -13.98
CA HIS A 187 24.98 15.35 -14.77
C HIS A 187 23.97 16.31 -14.13
N LEU A 188 23.82 16.26 -12.79
CA LEU A 188 22.94 17.18 -12.07
C LEU A 188 23.41 18.64 -12.10
N ASP A 189 24.71 18.90 -12.05
CA ASP A 189 25.26 20.25 -12.22
C ASP A 189 24.92 20.82 -13.61
N LYS A 190 25.01 20.00 -14.68
CA LYS A 190 24.59 20.40 -16.03
C LYS A 190 23.07 20.65 -16.09
N ALA A 191 22.28 19.76 -15.47
CA ALA A 191 20.84 19.94 -15.38
C ALA A 191 20.47 21.26 -14.69
N TYR A 192 21.14 21.56 -13.57
CA TYR A 192 20.92 22.77 -12.80
C TYR A 192 21.30 24.05 -13.55
N ALA A 193 22.45 24.05 -14.21
CA ALA A 193 22.89 25.17 -15.03
C ALA A 193 21.87 25.52 -16.13
N LEU A 194 21.30 24.50 -16.80
CA LEU A 194 20.26 24.71 -17.81
C LEU A 194 18.93 25.16 -17.16
N ALA A 195 18.56 24.59 -16.01
CA ALA A 195 17.32 24.94 -15.32
C ALA A 195 17.27 26.40 -14.84
N LEU A 196 18.41 26.96 -14.45
CA LEU A 196 18.52 28.37 -14.01
C LEU A 196 18.18 29.38 -15.12
N ASN A 197 18.32 29.00 -16.38
CA ASN A 197 17.94 29.86 -17.52
C ASN A 197 16.42 29.90 -17.76
N HIS A 198 15.65 29.12 -17.03
CA HIS A 198 14.20 29.00 -17.19
C HIS A 198 13.47 29.32 -15.88
N THR A 199 12.21 29.73 -15.99
CA THR A 199 11.35 30.07 -14.84
C THR A 199 10.65 28.84 -14.24
N ASP A 200 11.06 27.62 -14.62
CA ASP A 200 10.48 26.37 -14.12
C ASP A 200 11.02 26.02 -12.73
N MET A 201 10.36 26.59 -11.72
CA MET A 201 10.72 26.34 -10.31
C MET A 201 10.54 24.89 -9.87
N ILE A 202 9.65 24.11 -10.54
CA ILE A 202 9.46 22.70 -10.22
C ILE A 202 10.72 21.92 -10.59
N ASN A 203 11.17 22.08 -11.83
CA ASN A 203 12.37 21.42 -12.32
C ASN A 203 13.62 21.81 -11.49
N GLN A 204 13.76 23.11 -11.18
CA GLN A 204 14.85 23.59 -10.32
C GLN A 204 14.81 22.93 -8.94
N ALA A 205 13.65 22.89 -8.28
CA ALA A 205 13.52 22.31 -6.94
C ALA A 205 13.78 20.80 -6.93
N GLU A 206 13.35 20.08 -7.97
CA GLU A 206 13.61 18.64 -8.11
C GLU A 206 15.11 18.37 -8.25
N ILE A 207 15.82 19.13 -9.11
CA ILE A 207 17.27 19.01 -9.29
C ILE A 207 18.01 19.36 -7.99
N GLU A 208 17.62 20.43 -7.30
CA GLU A 208 18.19 20.79 -6.01
C GLU A 208 18.00 19.68 -4.95
N THR A 209 16.85 19.02 -4.93
CA THR A 209 16.63 17.87 -4.06
C THR A 209 17.61 16.73 -4.36
N LYS A 210 17.84 16.44 -5.64
CA LYS A 210 18.81 15.41 -6.07
C LYS A 210 20.26 15.83 -5.76
N LEU A 211 20.61 17.09 -5.98
CA LEU A 211 21.93 17.64 -5.59
C LEU A 211 22.15 17.60 -4.08
N GLY A 212 21.13 17.92 -3.29
CA GLY A 212 21.20 17.77 -1.84
C GLY A 212 21.52 16.33 -1.40
N ARG A 213 20.93 15.33 -2.05
CA ARG A 213 21.25 13.91 -1.83
C ARG A 213 22.70 13.60 -2.24
N VAL A 214 23.15 14.07 -3.39
CA VAL A 214 24.54 13.88 -3.86
C VAL A 214 25.53 14.50 -2.87
N MET A 215 25.31 15.74 -2.40
CA MET A 215 26.19 16.37 -1.40
C MET A 215 26.21 15.60 -0.10
N PHE A 216 25.08 15.04 0.31
CA PHE A 216 25.01 14.19 1.49
C PHE A 216 25.90 12.93 1.34
N GLU A 217 25.82 12.22 0.19
CA GLU A 217 26.63 11.03 -0.06
C GLU A 217 28.14 11.37 -0.18
N LEU A 218 28.47 12.57 -0.62
CA LEU A 218 29.86 13.10 -0.64
C LEU A 218 30.36 13.56 0.75
N GLY A 219 29.49 13.58 1.77
CA GLY A 219 29.83 14.01 3.12
C GLY A 219 29.78 15.52 3.34
N ASP A 220 29.41 16.31 2.34
CA ASP A 220 29.20 17.75 2.47
C ASP A 220 27.78 18.06 2.98
N ILE A 221 27.64 17.92 4.28
CA ILE A 221 26.35 18.12 4.97
C ILE A 221 25.86 19.58 4.87
N SER A 222 26.77 20.54 4.82
CA SER A 222 26.40 21.95 4.69
C SER A 222 25.76 22.24 3.35
N ALA A 223 26.44 21.87 2.27
CA ALA A 223 25.90 22.04 0.91
C ALA A 223 24.61 21.23 0.70
N SER A 224 24.52 20.03 1.26
CA SER A 224 23.29 19.22 1.24
C SER A 224 22.11 19.98 1.82
N ARG A 225 22.27 20.59 2.99
CA ARG A 225 21.23 21.37 3.66
C ARG A 225 20.85 22.62 2.87
N ASP A 226 21.82 23.32 2.29
CA ASP A 226 21.56 24.52 1.48
C ASP A 226 20.70 24.19 0.27
N TYR A 227 20.99 23.10 -0.44
CA TYR A 227 20.15 22.63 -1.55
C TYR A 227 18.74 22.24 -1.11
N PHE A 228 18.61 21.52 0.01
CA PHE A 228 17.28 21.15 0.53
C PHE A 228 16.47 22.37 0.95
N ILE A 229 17.09 23.37 1.59
CA ILE A 229 16.42 24.61 1.99
C ILE A 229 15.98 25.41 0.75
N SER A 230 16.84 25.50 -0.27
CA SER A 230 16.51 26.17 -1.54
C SER A 230 15.31 25.51 -2.24
N SER A 231 15.34 24.17 -2.35
CA SER A 231 14.23 23.41 -2.89
C SER A 231 12.95 23.62 -2.09
N LEU A 232 13.03 23.58 -0.75
CA LEU A 232 11.90 23.79 0.15
C LEU A 232 11.24 25.15 -0.05
N MET A 233 12.03 26.22 -0.18
CA MET A 233 11.53 27.56 -0.43
C MET A 233 10.77 27.64 -1.75
N LYS A 234 11.33 27.08 -2.84
CA LYS A 234 10.67 27.07 -4.15
C LYS A 234 9.37 26.28 -4.12
N LEU A 235 9.37 25.07 -3.56
CA LEU A 235 8.19 24.21 -3.49
C LEU A 235 7.06 24.82 -2.66
N ASN A 236 7.40 25.52 -1.57
CA ASN A 236 6.41 26.27 -0.78
C ASN A 236 5.87 27.49 -1.55
N GLN A 237 6.71 28.23 -2.27
CA GLN A 237 6.29 29.38 -3.07
C GLN A 237 5.28 28.98 -4.15
N ILE A 238 5.48 27.84 -4.82
CA ILE A 238 4.57 27.34 -5.86
C ILE A 238 3.46 26.45 -5.30
N ASN A 239 3.44 26.20 -3.99
CA ASN A 239 2.51 25.31 -3.27
C ASN A 239 2.44 23.89 -3.89
N ASN A 240 3.58 23.35 -4.33
CA ASN A 240 3.64 22.00 -4.92
C ASN A 240 3.86 20.95 -3.84
N LYS A 241 2.77 20.34 -3.35
CA LYS A 241 2.83 19.34 -2.28
C LYS A 241 3.40 17.99 -2.71
N PHE A 242 3.31 17.65 -3.98
CA PHE A 242 3.81 16.35 -4.48
C PHE A 242 5.33 16.25 -4.33
N TYR A 243 6.09 17.21 -4.88
CA TYR A 243 7.54 17.24 -4.75
C TYR A 243 8.03 17.64 -3.35
N LEU A 244 7.22 18.42 -2.61
CA LEU A 244 7.51 18.72 -1.21
C LEU A 244 7.59 17.46 -0.35
N ILE A 245 6.68 16.51 -0.56
CA ILE A 245 6.69 15.24 0.17
C ILE A 245 7.98 14.46 -0.12
N ASP A 246 8.42 14.40 -1.38
CA ASP A 246 9.67 13.73 -1.75
C ASP A 246 10.89 14.38 -1.09
N LEU A 247 10.95 15.71 -1.10
CA LEU A 247 12.00 16.46 -0.42
C LEU A 247 12.04 16.13 1.09
N LEU A 248 10.89 16.17 1.77
CA LEU A 248 10.80 15.87 3.20
C LEU A 248 11.23 14.43 3.51
N ILE A 249 10.88 13.46 2.67
CA ILE A 249 11.34 12.08 2.79
C ILE A 249 12.87 12.01 2.70
N HIS A 250 13.47 12.70 1.72
CA HIS A 250 14.94 12.71 1.58
C HIS A 250 15.64 13.41 2.74
N MET A 251 15.09 14.51 3.26
CA MET A 251 15.60 15.17 4.46
C MET A 251 15.53 14.23 5.67
N ALA A 252 14.43 13.50 5.83
CA ALA A 252 14.29 12.52 6.90
C ALA A 252 15.32 11.38 6.81
N ILE A 253 15.57 10.85 5.61
CA ILE A 253 16.57 9.80 5.39
C ILE A 253 17.97 10.31 5.71
N CYS A 254 18.30 11.53 5.32
CA CYS A 254 19.59 12.15 5.65
C CYS A 254 19.76 12.36 7.16
N ASP A 255 18.73 12.85 7.86
CA ASP A 255 18.75 13.00 9.31
C ASP A 255 18.93 11.64 10.01
N GLN A 256 18.19 10.62 9.60
CA GLN A 256 18.30 9.27 10.15
C GLN A 256 19.71 8.70 10.02
N ARG A 257 20.34 8.85 8.85
CA ARG A 257 21.71 8.39 8.60
C ARG A 257 22.77 9.13 9.43
N GLN A 258 22.47 10.37 9.85
CA GLN A 258 23.30 11.16 10.76
C GLN A 258 23.03 10.85 12.25
N GLY A 259 22.13 9.92 12.57
CA GLY A 259 21.69 9.64 13.93
C GLY A 259 20.78 10.73 14.52
N LEU A 260 20.25 11.63 13.68
CA LEU A 260 19.28 12.64 14.07
C LEU A 260 17.86 12.07 14.01
N ASN A 261 16.91 12.79 14.61
CA ASN A 261 15.52 12.34 14.65
C ASN A 261 14.75 12.75 13.37
N PRO A 262 14.37 11.81 12.48
CA PRO A 262 13.69 12.09 11.21
C PRO A 262 12.18 12.34 11.36
N ILE A 263 11.61 12.12 12.55
CA ILE A 263 10.15 12.05 12.80
C ILE A 263 9.43 13.33 12.40
N LYS A 264 10.06 14.49 12.59
CA LYS A 264 9.46 15.77 12.21
C LYS A 264 9.12 15.80 10.71
N TYR A 265 10.10 15.46 9.87
CA TYR A 265 9.93 15.49 8.42
C TYR A 265 8.99 14.38 7.92
N LEU A 266 9.09 13.18 8.51
CA LEU A 266 8.20 12.08 8.17
C LEU A 266 6.74 12.38 8.52
N ASN A 267 6.47 12.98 9.67
CA ASN A 267 5.11 13.36 10.06
C ASN A 267 4.56 14.50 9.19
N GLU A 268 5.38 15.48 8.85
CA GLU A 268 4.98 16.56 7.94
C GLU A 268 4.67 16.01 6.54
N ALA A 269 5.52 15.13 6.02
CA ALA A 269 5.29 14.43 4.75
C ALA A 269 4.02 13.56 4.81
N LEU A 270 3.77 12.86 5.91
CA LEU A 270 2.59 12.03 6.11
C LEU A 270 1.32 12.87 6.07
N ASN A 271 1.27 13.97 6.81
CA ASN A 271 0.12 14.88 6.81
C ASN A 271 -0.17 15.39 5.40
N HIS A 272 0.85 15.90 4.69
CA HIS A 272 0.68 16.36 3.31
C HIS A 272 0.22 15.24 2.37
N SER A 273 0.71 14.02 2.54
CA SER A 273 0.31 12.89 1.69
C SER A 273 -1.15 12.46 1.91
N ILE A 274 -1.62 12.51 3.16
CA ILE A 274 -3.02 12.21 3.52
C ILE A 274 -3.95 13.32 3.00
N ASP A 275 -3.63 14.59 3.27
CA ASP A 275 -4.45 15.75 2.86
C ASP A 275 -4.62 15.82 1.34
N ASN A 276 -3.61 15.40 0.59
CA ASN A 276 -3.64 15.38 -0.88
C ASN A 276 -4.01 14.01 -1.47
N GLN A 277 -4.38 13.04 -0.65
CA GLN A 277 -4.82 11.69 -1.05
C GLN A 277 -3.78 10.92 -1.90
N LEU A 278 -2.49 11.14 -1.63
CA LEU A 278 -1.37 10.53 -2.33
C LEU A 278 -1.05 9.15 -1.73
N GLN A 279 -1.88 8.16 -2.03
CA GLN A 279 -1.89 6.83 -1.40
C GLN A 279 -0.50 6.15 -1.39
N SER A 280 0.20 6.15 -2.54
CA SER A 280 1.53 5.52 -2.67
C SER A 280 2.58 6.20 -1.79
N LYS A 281 2.56 7.56 -1.72
CA LYS A 281 3.46 8.31 -0.82
C LYS A 281 3.13 8.04 0.64
N THR A 282 1.85 7.98 0.98
CA THR A 282 1.39 7.64 2.35
C THR A 282 1.91 6.25 2.76
N SER A 283 1.80 5.27 1.87
CA SER A 283 2.33 3.91 2.09
C SER A 283 3.84 3.93 2.33
N GLN A 284 4.60 4.58 1.44
CA GLN A 284 6.04 4.73 1.56
C GLN A 284 6.47 5.34 2.91
N ILE A 285 5.77 6.39 3.37
CA ILE A 285 6.08 7.06 4.63
C ILE A 285 5.77 6.16 5.83
N TYR A 286 4.65 5.43 5.81
CA TYR A 286 4.37 4.46 6.88
C TYR A 286 5.45 3.39 6.99
N LYS A 287 5.99 2.92 5.86
CA LYS A 287 7.12 1.99 5.86
C LYS A 287 8.36 2.61 6.50
N LEU A 288 8.74 3.83 6.10
CA LEU A 288 9.90 4.52 6.67
C LEU A 288 9.75 4.77 8.17
N LEU A 289 8.54 5.11 8.64
CA LEU A 289 8.24 5.25 10.07
C LEU A 289 8.39 3.89 10.79
N ALA A 290 7.88 2.81 10.22
CA ALA A 290 8.01 1.49 10.80
C ALA A 290 9.49 1.08 10.93
N ASP A 291 10.27 1.24 9.85
CA ASP A 291 11.69 0.92 9.81
C ASP A 291 12.49 1.77 10.85
N TYR A 292 12.17 3.05 10.98
CA TYR A 292 12.81 3.92 11.98
C TYR A 292 12.52 3.48 13.41
N TYR A 293 11.26 3.22 13.75
CA TYR A 293 10.88 2.78 15.09
C TYR A 293 11.42 1.38 15.43
N GLU A 294 11.63 0.52 14.43
CA GLU A 294 12.33 -0.75 14.61
C GLU A 294 13.80 -0.55 15.01
N VAL A 295 14.51 0.35 14.32
CA VAL A 295 15.92 0.68 14.62
C VAL A 295 16.10 1.19 16.04
N ILE A 296 15.18 2.02 16.55
CA ILE A 296 15.22 2.53 17.93
C ILE A 296 14.58 1.59 18.96
N GLN A 297 14.22 0.36 18.53
CA GLN A 297 13.65 -0.70 19.35
C GLN A 297 12.27 -0.38 19.97
N ASP A 298 11.56 0.62 19.47
CA ASP A 298 10.14 0.83 19.79
C ASP A 298 9.26 -0.07 18.90
N TYR A 299 9.29 -1.36 19.15
CA TYR A 299 8.57 -2.37 18.37
C TYR A 299 7.05 -2.17 18.37
N LYS A 300 6.49 -1.57 19.42
CA LYS A 300 5.05 -1.30 19.50
C LYS A 300 4.64 -0.27 18.46
N THR A 301 5.35 0.83 18.37
CA THR A 301 5.10 1.91 17.41
C THR A 301 5.47 1.46 15.99
N SER A 302 6.58 0.72 15.82
CA SER A 302 6.96 0.10 14.56
C SER A 302 5.85 -0.78 14.01
N LEU A 303 5.32 -1.71 14.82
CA LEU A 303 4.22 -2.59 14.42
C LEU A 303 2.94 -1.81 14.05
N HIS A 304 2.65 -0.70 14.75
CA HIS A 304 1.52 0.16 14.40
C HIS A 304 1.66 0.72 12.98
N HIS A 305 2.81 1.31 12.66
CA HIS A 305 3.09 1.86 11.34
C HIS A 305 3.19 0.78 10.25
N PHE A 306 3.77 -0.37 10.57
CA PHE A 306 3.83 -1.51 9.65
C PHE A 306 2.42 -2.02 9.28
N LYS A 307 1.51 -2.11 10.25
CA LYS A 307 0.10 -2.45 9.97
C LYS A 307 -0.57 -1.39 9.10
N ALA A 308 -0.31 -0.10 9.36
CA ALA A 308 -0.83 0.98 8.52
C ALA A 308 -0.28 0.90 7.09
N TYR A 309 1.01 0.66 6.92
CA TYR A 309 1.65 0.39 5.63
C TYR A 309 0.97 -0.78 4.90
N HIS A 310 0.86 -1.93 5.57
CA HIS A 310 0.28 -3.13 4.96
C HIS A 310 -1.18 -2.95 4.54
N ASN A 311 -1.98 -2.29 5.38
CA ASN A 311 -3.36 -1.97 5.05
C ASN A 311 -3.44 -1.01 3.84
N LYS A 312 -2.54 -0.03 3.78
CA LYS A 312 -2.48 0.93 2.69
C LYS A 312 -2.07 0.27 1.37
N GLU A 313 -1.10 -0.65 1.37
CA GLU A 313 -0.73 -1.46 0.20
C GLU A 313 -1.93 -2.26 -0.33
N LYS A 314 -2.69 -2.91 0.56
CA LYS A 314 -3.91 -3.63 0.15
C LYS A 314 -4.98 -2.72 -0.46
N GLU A 315 -5.17 -1.52 0.10
CA GLU A 315 -6.06 -0.52 -0.48
C GLU A 315 -5.59 -0.12 -1.89
N ILE A 316 -4.29 0.13 -2.05
CA ILE A 316 -3.68 0.50 -3.34
C ILE A 316 -3.87 -0.64 -4.36
N GLU A 317 -3.58 -1.88 -3.98
CA GLU A 317 -3.77 -3.06 -4.83
C GLU A 317 -5.22 -3.21 -5.28
N ALA A 318 -6.17 -3.11 -4.34
CA ALA A 318 -7.60 -3.20 -4.64
C ALA A 318 -8.07 -2.06 -5.57
N ILE A 319 -7.62 -0.81 -5.31
CA ILE A 319 -7.93 0.35 -6.15
C ILE A 319 -7.32 0.18 -7.55
N ASN A 320 -6.07 -0.26 -7.63
CA ASN A 320 -5.39 -0.47 -8.91
C ASN A 320 -6.06 -1.57 -9.72
N LEU A 321 -6.48 -2.65 -9.08
CA LEU A 321 -7.23 -3.72 -9.73
C LEU A 321 -8.56 -3.22 -10.29
N SER A 322 -9.32 -2.48 -9.49
CA SER A 322 -10.59 -1.88 -9.93
C SER A 322 -10.39 -0.94 -11.12
N LYS A 323 -9.40 -0.05 -11.03
CA LYS A 323 -9.06 0.88 -12.11
C LYS A 323 -8.60 0.15 -13.38
N ARG A 324 -7.85 -0.96 -13.23
CA ARG A 324 -7.39 -1.78 -14.37
C ARG A 324 -8.57 -2.38 -15.12
N LEU A 325 -9.56 -2.92 -14.41
CA LEU A 325 -10.79 -3.44 -15.02
C LEU A 325 -11.57 -2.33 -15.74
N GLU A 326 -11.65 -1.15 -15.16
CA GLU A 326 -12.31 0.00 -15.78
C GLU A 326 -11.59 0.44 -17.07
N ILE A 327 -10.27 0.53 -17.07
CA ILE A 327 -9.45 0.88 -18.24
C ILE A 327 -9.61 -0.17 -19.35
N ILE A 328 -9.55 -1.46 -19.02
CA ILE A 328 -9.78 -2.56 -19.94
C ILE A 328 -11.18 -2.44 -20.58
N SER A 329 -12.19 -2.06 -19.80
CA SER A 329 -13.54 -1.85 -20.30
C SER A 329 -13.61 -0.66 -21.29
N ILE A 330 -12.93 0.45 -20.99
CA ILE A 330 -12.86 1.63 -21.87
C ILE A 330 -12.15 1.25 -23.18
N GLU A 331 -11.00 0.60 -23.08
CA GLU A 331 -10.21 0.15 -24.23
C GLU A 331 -11.01 -0.82 -25.10
N PHE A 332 -11.69 -1.78 -24.48
CA PHE A 332 -12.56 -2.71 -25.17
C PHE A 332 -13.66 -2.01 -25.96
N ASN A 333 -14.34 -1.06 -25.33
CA ASN A 333 -15.42 -0.31 -26.00
C ASN A 333 -14.87 0.50 -27.18
N TYR A 334 -13.73 1.18 -27.00
CA TYR A 334 -13.05 1.92 -28.06
C TYR A 334 -12.75 1.03 -29.27
N TYR A 335 -12.12 -0.13 -29.06
CA TYR A 335 -11.77 -1.05 -30.14
C TYR A 335 -12.99 -1.74 -30.73
N LYS A 336 -14.05 -2.00 -29.93
CA LYS A 336 -15.32 -2.57 -30.41
C LYS A 336 -16.02 -1.64 -31.38
N GLU A 337 -16.10 -0.36 -31.09
CA GLU A 337 -16.70 0.64 -31.95
C GLU A 337 -15.91 0.81 -33.26
N LYS A 338 -14.60 0.66 -33.20
CA LYS A 338 -13.68 0.93 -34.30
C LYS A 338 -13.54 -0.23 -35.31
N ARG A 339 -13.81 -1.45 -34.90
CA ARG A 339 -13.55 -2.66 -35.72
C ARG A 339 -14.75 -3.57 -35.75
N GLU A 340 -15.60 -3.41 -36.73
CA GLU A 340 -16.80 -4.30 -36.87
C GLU A 340 -16.52 -5.73 -37.33
N ASN A 341 -15.37 -6.18 -37.82
CA ASN A 341 -15.30 -7.55 -38.31
C ASN A 341 -14.10 -8.45 -37.99
N ASP A 342 -12.84 -8.10 -38.11
CA ASP A 342 -11.79 -9.13 -38.05
C ASP A 342 -10.88 -9.10 -36.79
N ASN A 343 -10.71 -7.95 -36.13
CA ASN A 343 -9.83 -7.83 -34.97
C ASN A 343 -10.53 -8.06 -33.61
N PHE A 344 -11.88 -8.16 -33.64
CA PHE A 344 -12.69 -8.37 -32.43
C PHE A 344 -12.38 -9.72 -31.76
N LYS A 345 -12.14 -10.78 -32.53
CA LYS A 345 -11.80 -12.11 -31.98
C LYS A 345 -10.45 -12.08 -31.22
N ASN A 346 -9.48 -11.38 -31.76
CA ASN A 346 -8.14 -11.30 -31.15
C ASN A 346 -8.16 -10.44 -29.88
N LEU A 347 -8.86 -9.31 -29.89
CA LEU A 347 -9.00 -8.45 -28.72
C LEU A 347 -9.82 -9.13 -27.61
N THR A 348 -10.92 -9.78 -27.99
CA THR A 348 -11.76 -10.54 -27.06
C THR A 348 -10.97 -11.66 -26.37
N SER A 349 -10.08 -12.34 -27.12
CA SER A 349 -9.22 -13.39 -26.55
C SER A 349 -8.14 -12.82 -25.63
N LYS A 350 -7.55 -11.66 -25.95
CA LYS A 350 -6.58 -10.95 -25.09
C LYS A 350 -7.25 -10.52 -23.78
N LEU A 351 -8.39 -9.84 -23.86
CA LEU A 351 -9.16 -9.39 -22.69
C LEU A 351 -9.66 -10.55 -21.82
N LYS A 352 -10.12 -11.65 -22.45
CA LYS A 352 -10.49 -12.85 -21.69
C LYS A 352 -9.30 -13.43 -20.91
N ARG A 353 -8.10 -13.43 -21.49
CA ARG A 353 -6.88 -13.88 -20.78
C ARG A 353 -6.51 -12.94 -19.63
N GLU A 354 -6.59 -11.63 -19.85
CA GLU A 354 -6.28 -10.65 -18.80
C GLU A 354 -7.29 -10.70 -17.65
N ILE A 355 -8.58 -10.84 -17.95
CA ILE A 355 -9.62 -11.06 -16.92
C ILE A 355 -9.36 -12.35 -16.14
N ALA A 356 -8.94 -13.42 -16.80
CA ALA A 356 -8.60 -14.68 -16.14
C ALA A 356 -7.36 -14.53 -15.24
N GLN A 357 -6.35 -13.76 -15.65
CA GLN A 357 -5.18 -13.46 -14.81
C GLN A 357 -5.56 -12.65 -13.58
N VAL A 358 -6.36 -11.60 -13.77
CA VAL A 358 -6.86 -10.75 -12.68
C VAL A 358 -7.70 -11.54 -11.68
N ASN A 359 -8.57 -12.44 -12.18
CA ASN A 359 -9.34 -13.32 -11.31
C ASN A 359 -8.46 -14.32 -10.55
N ASN A 360 -7.39 -14.82 -11.17
CA ASN A 360 -6.41 -15.67 -10.49
C ASN A 360 -5.61 -14.92 -9.43
N GLU A 361 -5.25 -13.66 -9.69
CA GLU A 361 -4.60 -12.78 -8.71
C GLU A 361 -5.55 -12.47 -7.54
N LEU A 362 -6.82 -12.19 -7.83
CA LEU A 362 -7.89 -12.01 -6.83
C LEU A 362 -8.07 -13.25 -5.94
N GLU A 363 -8.09 -14.44 -6.54
CA GLU A 363 -8.14 -15.71 -5.81
C GLU A 363 -6.90 -15.92 -4.95
N LYS A 364 -5.72 -15.54 -5.44
CA LYS A 364 -4.47 -15.61 -4.69
C LYS A 364 -4.48 -14.67 -3.49
N ILE A 365 -4.85 -13.41 -3.71
CA ILE A 365 -5.00 -12.41 -2.63
C ILE A 365 -6.04 -12.85 -1.60
N LYS A 366 -7.18 -13.43 -2.03
CA LYS A 366 -8.19 -13.97 -1.11
C LYS A 366 -7.65 -15.13 -0.28
N LYS A 367 -6.89 -16.07 -0.89
CA LYS A 367 -6.27 -17.19 -0.19
C LYS A 367 -5.21 -16.72 0.81
N GLU A 368 -4.38 -15.77 0.42
CA GLU A 368 -3.38 -15.14 1.30
C GLU A 368 -4.05 -14.39 2.46
N ASN A 369 -5.15 -13.68 2.21
CA ASN A 369 -5.93 -13.02 3.24
C ASN A 369 -6.57 -14.01 4.23
N ILE A 370 -7.05 -15.17 3.75
CA ILE A 370 -7.58 -16.22 4.61
C ILE A 370 -6.45 -16.83 5.46
N SER A 371 -5.26 -17.02 4.88
CA SER A 371 -4.08 -17.51 5.61
C SER A 371 -3.62 -16.51 6.68
N LEU A 372 -3.46 -15.25 6.32
CA LEU A 372 -3.10 -14.15 7.23
C LEU A 372 -4.13 -13.97 8.35
N THR A 373 -5.42 -14.12 8.02
CA THR A 373 -6.49 -14.05 9.04
C THR A 373 -6.38 -15.19 10.03
N LYS A 374 -5.98 -16.39 9.59
CA LYS A 374 -5.76 -17.54 10.49
C LYS A 374 -4.55 -17.31 11.41
N GLU A 375 -3.46 -16.77 10.90
CA GLU A 375 -2.26 -16.46 11.71
C GLU A 375 -2.54 -15.40 12.79
N THR A 376 -3.42 -14.43 12.51
CA THR A 376 -3.81 -13.40 13.49
C THR A 376 -4.75 -13.89 14.59
N LEU A 377 -5.25 -15.12 14.50
CA LEU A 377 -6.16 -15.72 15.49
C LEU A 377 -5.46 -16.67 16.48
N ILE A 378 -4.17 -16.87 16.32
CA ILE A 378 -3.37 -17.79 17.14
C ILE A 378 -2.41 -16.99 18.03
N ASP A 379 -2.25 -17.44 19.27
CA ASP A 379 -1.23 -16.93 20.20
C ASP A 379 0.14 -17.50 19.84
N GLU A 380 1.12 -16.65 19.67
CA GLU A 380 2.46 -17.04 19.18
C GLU A 380 3.20 -17.98 20.14
N LEU A 381 3.03 -17.81 21.44
CA LEU A 381 3.70 -18.61 22.46
C LEU A 381 3.05 -19.99 22.61
N THR A 382 1.75 -20.01 22.76
CA THR A 382 1.01 -21.23 23.12
C THR A 382 0.46 -22.00 21.94
N LYS A 383 0.43 -21.39 20.74
CA LYS A 383 -0.16 -21.96 19.51
C LYS A 383 -1.65 -22.30 19.63
N LEU A 384 -2.30 -21.90 20.71
CA LEU A 384 -3.75 -21.94 20.89
C LEU A 384 -4.40 -20.69 20.27
N TYR A 385 -5.73 -20.64 20.20
CA TYR A 385 -6.40 -19.42 19.81
C TYR A 385 -6.04 -18.29 20.78
N ASN A 386 -5.79 -17.10 20.24
CA ASN A 386 -5.72 -15.90 21.06
C ASN A 386 -7.14 -15.39 21.37
N ARG A 387 -7.27 -14.34 22.18
CA ARG A 387 -8.57 -13.77 22.57
C ARG A 387 -9.48 -13.50 21.36
N ARG A 388 -8.95 -12.93 20.28
CA ARG A 388 -9.68 -12.68 19.03
C ARG A 388 -10.13 -13.96 18.33
N GLY A 389 -9.27 -14.97 18.36
CA GLY A 389 -9.57 -16.30 17.82
C GLY A 389 -10.69 -16.97 18.60
N ILE A 390 -10.65 -16.90 19.94
CA ILE A 390 -11.71 -17.41 20.82
C ILE A 390 -13.07 -16.76 20.49
N GLU A 391 -13.13 -15.43 20.46
CA GLU A 391 -14.35 -14.68 20.19
C GLU A 391 -14.94 -15.03 18.81
N LYS A 392 -14.09 -15.16 17.80
CA LYS A 392 -14.50 -15.55 16.44
C LYS A 392 -15.01 -16.98 16.40
N MET A 393 -14.27 -17.94 16.98
CA MET A 393 -14.67 -19.34 16.97
C MET A 393 -15.97 -19.57 17.75
N PHE A 394 -16.18 -18.83 18.84
CA PHE A 394 -17.43 -18.87 19.61
C PHE A 394 -18.62 -18.31 18.78
N ALA A 395 -18.39 -17.24 18.03
CA ALA A 395 -19.41 -16.64 17.15
C ALA A 395 -19.79 -17.56 15.96
N ASP A 396 -18.84 -18.36 15.48
CA ASP A 396 -19.05 -19.31 14.37
C ASP A 396 -19.75 -20.62 14.82
N LEU A 397 -19.98 -20.81 16.14
CA LEU A 397 -20.73 -21.96 16.64
C LEU A 397 -22.18 -21.87 16.20
N SER A 398 -22.59 -22.81 15.35
CA SER A 398 -23.98 -22.96 14.95
C SER A 398 -24.80 -23.63 16.06
N PRO A 399 -25.99 -23.17 16.34
CA PRO A 399 -26.88 -23.82 17.29
C PRO A 399 -27.25 -25.23 16.83
N GLN A 400 -26.98 -26.22 17.63
CA GLN A 400 -27.45 -27.56 17.34
C GLN A 400 -28.93 -27.73 17.72
N SER A 401 -29.66 -28.47 16.91
CA SER A 401 -31.10 -28.72 17.09
C SER A 401 -31.43 -29.69 18.24
N ASN A 402 -30.45 -30.15 19.00
CA ASN A 402 -30.65 -31.13 20.07
C ASN A 402 -30.83 -30.40 21.40
N SER A 403 -32.01 -30.50 22.01
CA SER A 403 -32.38 -29.86 23.27
C SER A 403 -31.62 -30.29 24.51
N ASP A 404 -30.92 -31.44 24.44
CA ASP A 404 -30.19 -32.03 25.57
C ASP A 404 -28.73 -31.56 25.67
N LEU A 405 -28.22 -30.87 24.65
CA LEU A 405 -26.85 -30.38 24.60
C LEU A 405 -26.81 -28.88 24.93
N ILE A 406 -25.80 -28.49 25.67
CA ILE A 406 -25.58 -27.11 26.08
C ILE A 406 -24.18 -26.66 25.70
N SER A 407 -23.99 -25.36 25.61
CA SER A 407 -22.65 -24.77 25.52
C SER A 407 -22.08 -24.52 26.92
N CYS A 408 -20.78 -24.64 27.03
CA CYS A 408 -20.09 -24.23 28.23
C CYS A 408 -18.74 -23.58 27.94
N VAL A 409 -18.39 -22.67 28.84
CA VAL A 409 -17.12 -21.96 28.88
C VAL A 409 -16.43 -22.30 30.19
N PHE A 410 -15.17 -22.68 30.06
CA PHE A 410 -14.25 -22.93 31.17
C PHE A 410 -13.19 -21.82 31.12
N LEU A 411 -13.20 -20.94 32.10
CA LEU A 411 -12.14 -19.95 32.28
C LEU A 411 -11.15 -20.46 33.30
N LEU A 412 -9.91 -20.57 32.88
CA LEU A 412 -8.81 -21.15 33.67
C LEU A 412 -7.82 -20.05 34.02
N ASP A 413 -7.27 -20.11 35.21
CA ASP A 413 -6.19 -19.24 35.65
C ASP A 413 -5.15 -20.05 36.39
N ILE A 414 -3.86 -19.85 36.11
CA ILE A 414 -2.78 -20.57 36.74
C ILE A 414 -2.57 -20.09 38.16
N ASP A 415 -2.73 -20.95 39.12
CA ASP A 415 -2.65 -20.61 40.53
C ASP A 415 -1.27 -20.06 40.92
N ASN A 416 -1.27 -18.82 41.44
CA ASN A 416 -0.08 -18.10 41.90
C ASN A 416 1.03 -17.96 40.84
N PHE A 417 0.69 -17.83 39.55
CA PHE A 417 1.64 -17.79 38.44
C PHE A 417 2.66 -16.67 38.57
N LYS A 418 2.26 -15.53 39.15
CA LYS A 418 3.19 -14.43 39.45
C LYS A 418 4.33 -14.90 40.35
N LEU A 419 4.04 -15.64 41.44
CA LEU A 419 5.07 -16.16 42.34
C LEU A 419 5.96 -17.21 41.64
N TYR A 420 5.39 -18.01 40.71
CA TYR A 420 6.16 -18.90 39.87
C TYR A 420 7.17 -18.14 39.00
N ASN A 421 6.73 -17.06 38.35
CA ASN A 421 7.58 -16.20 37.54
C ASN A 421 8.64 -15.47 38.36
N ASP A 422 8.28 -15.02 39.57
CA ASP A 422 9.22 -14.35 40.50
C ASP A 422 10.34 -15.30 40.93
N TYR A 423 10.04 -16.61 41.03
CA TYR A 423 10.99 -17.65 41.42
C TYR A 423 11.84 -18.20 40.27
N TRP A 424 11.21 -18.51 39.12
CA TRP A 424 11.85 -19.17 37.98
C TRP A 424 12.26 -18.25 36.84
N GLY A 425 11.77 -17.01 36.85
CA GLY A 425 11.89 -16.04 35.76
C GLY A 425 10.88 -16.24 34.64
N HIS A 426 10.65 -15.17 33.86
CA HIS A 426 9.64 -15.15 32.80
C HIS A 426 9.87 -16.21 31.72
N LEU A 427 11.13 -16.54 31.37
CA LEU A 427 11.42 -17.59 30.38
C LEU A 427 10.90 -18.96 30.82
N GLN A 428 10.96 -19.30 32.11
CA GLN A 428 10.38 -20.52 32.62
C GLN A 428 8.87 -20.43 32.74
N GLY A 429 8.33 -19.24 32.96
CA GLY A 429 6.90 -18.99 32.85
C GLY A 429 6.37 -19.27 31.44
N ASP A 430 7.08 -18.84 30.40
CA ASP A 430 6.72 -19.13 29.02
C ASP A 430 6.76 -20.64 28.70
N VAL A 431 7.73 -21.38 29.23
CA VAL A 431 7.78 -22.83 29.15
C VAL A 431 6.57 -23.48 29.86
N CYS A 432 6.22 -23.00 31.06
CA CYS A 432 5.04 -23.45 31.79
C CYS A 432 3.75 -23.22 31.00
N LEU A 433 3.55 -22.01 30.42
CA LEU A 433 2.43 -21.70 29.56
C LEU A 433 2.36 -22.64 28.34
N SER A 434 3.50 -22.93 27.73
CA SER A 434 3.60 -23.82 26.57
C SER A 434 3.29 -25.30 26.96
N MET A 435 3.67 -25.73 28.14
CA MET A 435 3.33 -27.08 28.63
C MET A 435 1.83 -27.20 28.90
N ILE A 436 1.22 -26.19 29.53
CA ILE A 436 -0.23 -26.17 29.79
C ILE A 436 -0.99 -26.12 28.46
N SER A 437 -0.57 -25.32 27.51
CA SER A 437 -1.20 -25.29 26.18
C SER A 437 -1.13 -26.63 25.47
N GLY A 438 -0.04 -27.35 25.62
CA GLY A 438 0.10 -28.73 25.10
C GLY A 438 -0.91 -29.72 25.71
N ALA A 439 -1.22 -29.58 27.01
CA ALA A 439 -2.28 -30.36 27.65
C ALA A 439 -3.67 -29.99 27.14
N LEU A 440 -3.95 -28.67 27.00
CA LEU A 440 -5.22 -28.19 26.48
C LEU A 440 -5.42 -28.56 25.01
N THR A 441 -4.37 -28.57 24.20
CA THR A 441 -4.44 -29.02 22.79
C THR A 441 -4.89 -30.47 22.67
N LYS A 442 -4.46 -31.35 23.58
CA LYS A 442 -4.89 -32.75 23.59
C LYS A 442 -6.38 -32.88 23.91
N ILE A 443 -6.89 -32.04 24.81
CA ILE A 443 -8.32 -32.00 25.17
C ILE A 443 -9.12 -31.39 24.01
N ALA A 444 -8.60 -30.38 23.34
CA ALA A 444 -9.24 -29.74 22.21
C ALA A 444 -9.51 -30.68 21.02
N SER A 445 -8.79 -31.84 20.92
CA SER A 445 -9.04 -32.84 19.88
C SER A 445 -10.41 -33.55 19.99
N PHE A 446 -11.17 -33.32 21.05
CA PHE A 446 -12.46 -33.94 21.33
C PHE A 446 -13.67 -32.98 21.12
N GLY A 447 -13.58 -32.00 20.21
CA GLY A 447 -14.68 -31.05 19.96
C GLY A 447 -14.73 -29.88 20.95
N ILE A 448 -13.62 -29.66 21.65
CA ILE A 448 -13.45 -28.55 22.57
C ILE A 448 -12.50 -27.54 21.92
N TYR A 449 -12.83 -26.27 21.99
CA TYR A 449 -11.96 -25.18 21.55
C TYR A 449 -11.15 -24.67 22.74
N ALA A 450 -9.87 -24.42 22.54
CA ALA A 450 -8.98 -23.91 23.58
C ALA A 450 -8.22 -22.68 23.09
N GLY A 451 -8.06 -21.68 23.94
CA GLY A 451 -7.32 -20.46 23.64
C GLY A 451 -6.67 -19.85 24.87
N ARG A 452 -5.67 -18.99 24.62
CA ARG A 452 -5.08 -18.12 25.64
C ARG A 452 -5.80 -16.78 25.63
N TYR A 453 -6.48 -16.47 26.72
CA TYR A 453 -7.25 -15.23 26.83
C TYR A 453 -6.35 -14.01 27.11
N GLY A 454 -5.36 -14.18 27.97
CA GLY A 454 -4.34 -13.15 28.28
C GLY A 454 -3.45 -13.59 29.43
N GLY A 455 -2.22 -13.14 29.49
CA GLY A 455 -1.29 -13.44 30.58
C GLY A 455 -1.22 -14.94 30.91
N GLU A 456 -1.73 -15.31 32.10
CA GLU A 456 -1.80 -16.66 32.66
C GLU A 456 -3.20 -17.30 32.52
N GLU A 457 -4.12 -16.63 31.79
CA GLU A 457 -5.50 -17.08 31.65
C GLU A 457 -5.71 -17.83 30.34
N PHE A 458 -6.36 -18.98 30.44
CA PHE A 458 -6.79 -19.80 29.32
C PHE A 458 -8.30 -19.94 29.31
N LEU A 459 -8.85 -20.18 28.15
CA LEU A 459 -10.27 -20.41 27.99
C LEU A 459 -10.50 -21.64 27.11
N CYS A 460 -11.33 -22.56 27.61
CA CYS A 460 -11.85 -23.65 26.82
C CYS A 460 -13.37 -23.49 26.66
N PHE A 461 -13.91 -23.90 25.53
CA PHE A 461 -15.36 -23.88 25.30
C PHE A 461 -15.80 -24.99 24.35
N THR A 462 -17.03 -25.40 24.49
CA THR A 462 -17.70 -26.36 23.60
C THR A 462 -19.18 -26.05 23.52
N SER A 463 -19.83 -26.38 22.40
CA SER A 463 -21.27 -26.22 22.21
C SER A 463 -22.04 -27.56 22.37
N ASP A 464 -21.36 -28.67 22.62
CA ASP A 464 -21.90 -30.02 22.48
C ASP A 464 -21.63 -30.88 23.71
N ILE A 465 -22.12 -30.44 24.87
CA ILE A 465 -21.93 -31.19 26.11
C ILE A 465 -23.26 -31.42 26.84
N LYS A 466 -23.44 -32.59 27.41
CA LYS A 466 -24.58 -32.85 28.32
C LYS A 466 -24.34 -32.16 29.65
N LYS A 467 -25.37 -31.56 30.22
CA LYS A 467 -25.29 -30.81 31.49
C LYS A 467 -24.59 -31.62 32.62
N ARG A 468 -24.83 -32.94 32.69
CA ARG A 468 -24.22 -33.83 33.69
C ARG A 468 -22.70 -34.01 33.51
N ASP A 469 -22.19 -33.81 32.30
CA ASP A 469 -20.79 -34.09 31.95
C ASP A 469 -19.90 -32.84 32.08
N VAL A 470 -20.50 -31.66 32.28
CA VAL A 470 -19.79 -30.35 32.39
C VAL A 470 -18.77 -30.35 33.51
N ALA A 471 -19.16 -30.78 34.71
CA ALA A 471 -18.25 -30.83 35.86
C ALA A 471 -17.15 -31.90 35.68
N ILE A 472 -17.49 -33.02 35.02
CA ILE A 472 -16.53 -34.09 34.71
C ILE A 472 -15.45 -33.53 33.77
N LEU A 473 -15.85 -32.88 32.71
CA LEU A 473 -14.92 -32.26 31.76
C LEU A 473 -14.06 -31.19 32.44
N GLY A 474 -14.64 -30.32 33.26
CA GLY A 474 -13.88 -29.32 34.02
C GLY A 474 -12.80 -29.95 34.91
N GLU A 475 -13.13 -31.08 35.58
CA GLU A 475 -12.19 -31.81 36.41
C GLU A 475 -11.12 -32.55 35.55
N GLU A 476 -11.47 -33.06 34.40
CA GLU A 476 -10.51 -33.61 33.42
C GLU A 476 -9.51 -32.56 32.93
N ILE A 477 -9.98 -31.35 32.61
CA ILE A 477 -9.13 -30.22 32.23
C ILE A 477 -8.18 -29.91 33.39
N ARG A 478 -8.70 -29.72 34.60
CA ARG A 478 -7.88 -29.41 35.78
C ARG A 478 -6.82 -30.47 36.04
N LYS A 479 -7.24 -31.75 36.06
CA LYS A 479 -6.32 -32.90 36.29
C LYS A 479 -5.28 -33.06 35.18
N SER A 480 -5.62 -32.77 33.94
CA SER A 480 -4.67 -32.84 32.83
C SER A 480 -3.48 -31.88 33.06
N ILE A 481 -3.75 -30.71 33.63
CA ILE A 481 -2.71 -29.73 33.96
C ILE A 481 -1.96 -30.11 35.23
N GLU A 482 -2.66 -30.55 36.30
CA GLU A 482 -2.04 -31.00 37.53
C GLU A 482 -1.11 -32.21 37.28
N ASN A 483 -1.48 -33.12 36.37
CA ASN A 483 -0.69 -34.27 35.98
C ASN A 483 0.59 -33.95 35.18
N LEU A 484 0.76 -32.70 34.71
CA LEU A 484 2.03 -32.26 34.13
C LEU A 484 3.13 -32.21 35.18
N LYS A 485 2.76 -32.18 36.47
CA LYS A 485 3.68 -32.16 37.63
C LYS A 485 4.78 -31.12 37.49
N ILE A 486 4.45 -29.93 36.99
CA ILE A 486 5.38 -28.82 36.84
C ILE A 486 5.77 -28.35 38.25
N PRO A 487 7.03 -28.46 38.66
CA PRO A 487 7.44 -28.13 40.03
C PRO A 487 7.24 -26.64 40.30
N TYR A 488 6.58 -26.32 41.43
CA TYR A 488 6.35 -24.93 41.80
C TYR A 488 7.66 -24.24 42.27
N THR A 489 8.53 -24.97 42.99
CA THR A 489 9.89 -24.57 43.36
C THR A 489 10.85 -25.76 43.23
N ARG A 490 12.17 -25.52 43.44
CA ARG A 490 13.19 -26.62 43.46
C ARG A 490 13.08 -27.53 44.66
N GLU A 491 12.39 -27.13 45.71
CA GLU A 491 12.20 -27.91 46.90
C GLU A 491 11.08 -28.92 46.72
N LYS A 492 11.38 -30.22 46.90
CA LYS A 492 10.44 -31.34 46.69
C LYS A 492 9.15 -31.30 47.53
N LYS A 493 9.04 -30.35 48.50
CA LYS A 493 7.86 -30.21 49.39
C LYS A 493 6.87 -29.14 48.95
N SER A 494 7.12 -28.39 47.89
CA SER A 494 6.36 -27.17 47.56
C SER A 494 5.20 -27.35 46.56
N GLY A 495 4.90 -28.60 46.16
CA GLY A 495 3.77 -28.85 45.27
C GLY A 495 4.04 -28.60 43.77
N TYR A 496 2.99 -28.70 42.98
CA TYR A 496 3.03 -28.52 41.53
C TYR A 496 2.18 -27.31 41.12
N VAL A 497 2.42 -26.77 39.92
CA VAL A 497 1.57 -25.76 39.28
C VAL A 497 0.18 -26.37 39.06
N THR A 498 -0.84 -25.67 39.49
CA THR A 498 -2.24 -26.01 39.36
C THR A 498 -3.04 -24.90 38.70
N VAL A 499 -4.29 -25.16 38.38
CA VAL A 499 -5.20 -24.17 37.83
C VAL A 499 -6.51 -24.15 38.62
N SER A 500 -7.05 -22.98 38.79
CA SER A 500 -8.45 -22.78 39.21
C SER A 500 -9.32 -22.63 37.98
N ILE A 501 -10.51 -23.20 37.98
CA ILE A 501 -11.40 -23.16 36.81
C ILE A 501 -12.79 -22.68 37.22
N GLY A 502 -13.23 -21.62 36.60
CA GLY A 502 -14.62 -21.15 36.63
C GLY A 502 -15.39 -21.64 35.41
N ILE A 503 -16.58 -22.16 35.61
CA ILE A 503 -17.37 -22.78 34.57
C ILE A 503 -18.71 -22.08 34.44
N SER A 504 -19.06 -21.67 33.21
CA SER A 504 -20.40 -21.23 32.84
C SER A 504 -21.00 -22.22 31.86
N ALA A 505 -22.22 -22.69 32.15
CA ALA A 505 -22.93 -23.66 31.32
C ALA A 505 -24.36 -23.17 31.04
N GLY A 506 -24.80 -23.27 29.80
CA GLY A 506 -26.13 -22.80 29.40
C GLY A 506 -26.43 -22.97 27.92
N ASN A 507 -27.60 -22.56 27.50
CA ASN A 507 -28.00 -22.62 26.09
C ASN A 507 -27.37 -21.45 25.33
N ILE A 508 -26.67 -21.73 24.23
CA ILE A 508 -26.00 -20.73 23.39
C ILE A 508 -26.95 -19.66 22.83
N HIS A 509 -28.24 -19.98 22.68
CA HIS A 509 -29.27 -18.99 22.28
C HIS A 509 -29.66 -18.01 23.38
N LYS A 510 -29.40 -18.37 24.63
CA LYS A 510 -29.76 -17.57 25.79
C LYS A 510 -28.65 -16.67 26.27
N TYR A 511 -27.39 -17.06 26.01
CA TYR A 511 -26.21 -16.35 26.46
C TYR A 511 -25.26 -16.08 25.28
N ASN A 512 -24.83 -14.83 25.14
CA ASN A 512 -23.74 -14.47 24.24
C ASN A 512 -22.38 -14.78 24.88
N TYR A 513 -21.30 -14.64 24.11
CA TYR A 513 -19.93 -14.86 24.59
C TYR A 513 -19.61 -14.11 25.90
N HIS A 514 -19.96 -12.83 25.97
CA HIS A 514 -19.65 -11.99 27.13
C HIS A 514 -20.39 -12.45 28.39
N GLU A 515 -21.64 -12.85 28.27
CA GLU A 515 -22.42 -13.37 29.40
C GLU A 515 -21.87 -14.71 29.94
N HIS A 516 -21.45 -15.60 29.04
CA HIS A 516 -20.78 -16.84 29.45
C HIS A 516 -19.43 -16.56 30.11
N PHE A 517 -18.67 -15.61 29.57
CA PHE A 517 -17.39 -15.20 30.14
C PHE A 517 -17.55 -14.59 31.54
N ASP A 518 -18.46 -13.62 31.71
CA ASP A 518 -18.71 -12.95 33.00
C ASP A 518 -19.15 -13.95 34.09
N LYS A 519 -19.95 -14.95 33.72
CA LYS A 519 -20.38 -16.01 34.65
C LYS A 519 -19.23 -16.93 35.01
N ALA A 520 -18.40 -17.31 34.03
CA ALA A 520 -17.22 -18.12 34.26
C ALA A 520 -16.20 -17.38 35.13
N ASP A 521 -16.01 -16.08 34.91
CA ASP A 521 -15.09 -15.25 35.72
C ASP A 521 -15.53 -15.17 37.19
N LYS A 522 -16.82 -14.93 37.44
CA LYS A 522 -17.36 -14.97 38.81
C LYS A 522 -17.19 -16.33 39.48
N ALA A 523 -17.31 -17.42 38.72
CA ALA A 523 -17.06 -18.76 39.22
C ALA A 523 -15.56 -19.03 39.49
N LEU A 524 -14.68 -18.52 38.63
CA LEU A 524 -13.24 -18.58 38.79
C LEU A 524 -12.78 -17.88 40.05
N TYR A 525 -13.33 -16.71 40.30
CA TYR A 525 -13.07 -15.95 41.52
C TYR A 525 -13.40 -16.79 42.78
N LYS A 526 -14.58 -17.44 42.78
CA LYS A 526 -14.97 -18.36 43.87
C LYS A 526 -14.04 -19.56 43.97
N ALA A 527 -13.54 -20.12 42.88
CA ALA A 527 -12.55 -21.22 42.90
C ALA A 527 -11.24 -20.79 43.57
N LYS A 528 -10.79 -19.56 43.28
CA LYS A 528 -9.60 -19.00 43.93
C LYS A 528 -9.79 -18.77 45.44
N GLU A 529 -10.98 -18.33 45.87
CA GLU A 529 -11.34 -18.20 47.30
C GLU A 529 -11.51 -19.53 48.03
N ALA A 530 -12.00 -20.60 47.33
CA ALA A 530 -12.21 -21.91 47.88
C ALA A 530 -10.89 -22.69 48.15
N GLY A 531 -9.74 -22.10 47.90
CA GLY A 531 -8.42 -22.70 48.18
C GLY A 531 -7.63 -23.05 46.94
N ARG A 532 -8.09 -22.63 45.75
CA ARG A 532 -7.46 -22.90 44.44
C ARG A 532 -7.49 -24.39 44.04
N ASN A 533 -6.86 -24.74 42.93
CA ASN A 533 -6.79 -26.10 42.38
C ASN A 533 -8.14 -26.83 42.38
N CYS A 534 -9.18 -26.15 42.03
CA CYS A 534 -10.55 -26.68 42.00
C CYS A 534 -11.36 -26.10 40.85
N ILE A 535 -12.50 -26.70 40.59
CA ILE A 535 -13.49 -26.20 39.65
C ILE A 535 -14.69 -25.63 40.40
N VAL A 536 -15.27 -24.56 39.91
CA VAL A 536 -16.55 -24.02 40.39
C VAL A 536 -17.47 -23.81 39.22
N LEU A 537 -18.67 -24.40 39.28
CA LEU A 537 -19.74 -24.13 38.31
C LEU A 537 -20.56 -22.93 38.78
N TYR A 538 -20.75 -21.96 37.89
CA TYR A 538 -21.65 -20.83 38.17
C TYR A 538 -23.07 -21.33 38.38
N THR A 539 -23.66 -20.99 39.50
CA THR A 539 -25.10 -21.17 39.84
C THR A 539 -25.68 -19.80 40.07
N ASP A 540 -26.83 -19.52 39.41
CA ASP A 540 -27.59 -18.24 39.62
C ASP A 540 -27.98 -18.03 41.07
#